data_75dbd7d3402b621fb9fae74d77026f7d
#
_entry.id   75dbd7d3402b621fb9fae74d77026f7d
#
_cell.length_a   1.000
_cell.length_b   1.000
_cell.length_c   1.000
_cell.angle_alpha   90.00
_cell.angle_beta   90.00
_cell.angle_gamma   90.00
#
_symmetry.space_group_name_H-M   'P 1'
#
loop_
_entity.id
_entity.type
_entity.pdbx_description
1 polymer ?
#
loop_
_entity_poly.entity_id
_entity_poly.type
_entity_poly.pdbx_seq_one_letter_code
_entity_poly.pdbx_strand_id
1 'polypeptide(L)'
;PAGPSSTQLIEVRGEPDSFRAKLVCFERFGRTWDRVFECPATIGKNGLILSDDKREGDGKTPVGIFKLGRAFGYSPRIETGLQYEPVSDVDIWIDDPESPDYNLRVKKPTQAKSFEELLRADQLYEFAAVIEYNTKPVKKGAGSAIFLHVWGGKDRPTAGCVAVEREKLISILKWLDARKLPQVIIAFDGGKTTDR
;
A
#
# COMPACT_ATOMS: atom_id res chain seq x y z
N PRO A 1 2.55 -15.35 8.47
CA PRO A 1 1.96 -14.86 9.73
C PRO A 1 2.51 -13.49 10.09
N ALA A 2 1.67 -12.62 10.67
CA ALA A 2 2.09 -11.31 11.17
C ALA A 2 3.21 -11.46 12.20
N GLY A 3 4.10 -10.47 12.30
CA GLY A 3 5.14 -10.45 13.32
C GLY A 3 4.58 -10.57 14.74
N PRO A 4 5.36 -11.07 15.71
CA PRO A 4 4.85 -11.43 17.03
C PRO A 4 4.23 -10.28 17.83
N SER A 5 4.56 -9.05 17.52
CA SER A 5 4.02 -7.85 18.19
C SER A 5 2.85 -7.17 17.46
N SER A 6 2.58 -7.53 16.19
CA SER A 6 1.45 -6.98 15.44
C SER A 6 0.12 -7.51 15.96
N THR A 7 -0.88 -6.61 16.09
CA THR A 7 -2.25 -6.98 16.44
C THR A 7 -3.28 -6.51 15.42
N GLN A 8 -2.85 -5.85 14.34
CA GLN A 8 -3.70 -5.52 13.19
C GLN A 8 -3.05 -6.01 11.91
N LEU A 9 -3.81 -6.72 11.09
CA LEU A 9 -3.36 -7.32 9.86
C LEU A 9 -4.34 -7.03 8.73
N ILE A 10 -3.83 -6.56 7.60
CA ILE A 10 -4.52 -6.52 6.32
C ILE A 10 -3.98 -7.66 5.46
N GLU A 11 -4.83 -8.55 5.01
CA GLU A 11 -4.48 -9.59 4.04
C GLU A 11 -5.06 -9.24 2.69
N VAL A 12 -4.21 -9.21 1.66
CA VAL A 12 -4.59 -9.00 0.26
C VAL A 12 -4.25 -10.26 -0.52
N ARG A 13 -5.25 -10.86 -1.13
CA ARG A 13 -5.10 -12.07 -1.95
C ARG A 13 -5.57 -11.84 -3.36
N GLY A 14 -4.82 -12.36 -4.32
CA GLY A 14 -5.11 -12.27 -5.75
C GLY A 14 -4.33 -13.29 -6.56
N GLU A 15 -4.63 -13.35 -7.84
CA GLU A 15 -3.99 -14.25 -8.79
C GLU A 15 -2.74 -13.58 -9.42
N PRO A 16 -1.78 -14.40 -9.91
CA PRO A 16 -0.54 -13.89 -10.52
C PRO A 16 -0.76 -12.91 -11.68
N ASP A 17 -1.79 -13.17 -12.50
CA ASP A 17 -2.04 -12.45 -13.75
C ASP A 17 -3.39 -11.71 -13.76
N SER A 18 -3.95 -11.44 -12.57
CA SER A 18 -5.20 -10.72 -12.40
C SER A 18 -5.00 -9.48 -11.55
N PHE A 19 -5.61 -8.38 -11.95
CA PHE A 19 -5.64 -7.17 -11.12
C PHE A 19 -6.75 -7.20 -10.05
N ARG A 20 -7.61 -8.22 -10.05
CA ARG A 20 -8.64 -8.39 -9.03
C ARG A 20 -8.08 -9.09 -7.82
N ALA A 21 -8.42 -8.55 -6.66
CA ALA A 21 -7.98 -9.08 -5.38
C ALA A 21 -9.10 -8.98 -4.34
N LYS A 22 -8.90 -9.66 -3.23
CA LYS A 22 -9.72 -9.54 -2.03
C LYS A 22 -8.86 -8.99 -0.90
N LEU A 23 -9.39 -8.03 -0.16
CA LEU A 23 -8.77 -7.49 1.05
C LEU A 23 -9.59 -7.92 2.27
N VAL A 24 -8.91 -8.43 3.29
CA VAL A 24 -9.50 -8.80 4.58
C VAL A 24 -8.68 -8.19 5.71
N CYS A 25 -9.34 -7.54 6.64
CA CYS A 25 -8.73 -7.00 7.85
C CYS A 25 -8.99 -7.90 9.03
N PHE A 26 -7.95 -8.14 9.84
CA PHE A 26 -8.00 -8.95 11.05
C PHE A 26 -7.45 -8.16 12.23
N GLU A 27 -8.03 -8.40 13.39
CA GLU A 27 -7.52 -7.91 14.67
C GLU A 27 -7.25 -9.07 15.61
N ARG A 28 -6.13 -9.00 16.36
CA ARG A 28 -5.75 -10.05 17.28
C ARG A 28 -6.22 -9.73 18.69
N PHE A 29 -6.95 -10.68 19.26
CA PHE A 29 -7.39 -10.69 20.66
C PHE A 29 -6.74 -11.89 21.36
N GLY A 30 -5.75 -11.63 22.22
CA GLY A 30 -4.97 -12.69 22.82
C GLY A 30 -4.21 -13.55 21.80
N ARG A 31 -4.64 -14.80 21.59
CA ARG A 31 -4.03 -15.73 20.64
C ARG A 31 -4.83 -15.92 19.33
N THR A 32 -6.02 -15.34 19.23
CA THR A 32 -6.92 -15.49 18.06
C THR A 32 -6.87 -14.25 17.19
N TRP A 33 -7.08 -14.45 15.90
CA TRP A 33 -7.27 -13.41 14.91
C TRP A 33 -8.73 -13.43 14.46
N ASP A 34 -9.44 -12.33 14.71
CA ASP A 34 -10.83 -12.17 14.30
C ASP A 34 -10.90 -11.29 13.05
N ARG A 35 -11.73 -11.70 12.09
CA ARG A 35 -12.00 -10.90 10.90
C ARG A 35 -12.87 -9.71 11.25
N VAL A 36 -12.42 -8.51 10.88
CA VAL A 36 -13.09 -7.23 11.16
C VAL A 36 -13.81 -6.69 9.92
N PHE A 37 -13.11 -6.64 8.79
CA PHE A 37 -13.63 -6.14 7.51
C PHE A 37 -13.21 -7.07 6.37
N GLU A 38 -14.02 -7.04 5.29
CA GLU A 38 -13.59 -7.57 3.99
C GLU A 38 -14.17 -6.73 2.87
N CYS A 39 -13.47 -6.62 1.78
CA CYS A 39 -13.94 -5.94 0.57
C CYS A 39 -13.18 -6.41 -0.68
N PRO A 40 -13.76 -6.21 -1.87
CA PRO A 40 -13.01 -6.29 -3.11
C PRO A 40 -11.88 -5.27 -3.12
N ALA A 41 -10.76 -5.63 -3.77
CA ALA A 41 -9.63 -4.76 -4.01
C ALA A 41 -9.17 -4.88 -5.46
N THR A 42 -8.43 -3.88 -5.94
CA THR A 42 -7.67 -3.95 -7.18
C THR A 42 -6.19 -3.77 -6.90
N ILE A 43 -5.38 -4.43 -7.68
CA ILE A 43 -3.92 -4.44 -7.59
C ILE A 43 -3.29 -4.08 -8.93
N GLY A 44 -2.00 -4.25 -9.06
CA GLY A 44 -1.27 -3.98 -10.30
C GLY A 44 -1.90 -4.63 -11.53
N LYS A 45 -1.93 -3.89 -12.65
CA LYS A 45 -2.55 -4.33 -13.92
C LYS A 45 -2.04 -5.69 -14.41
N ASN A 46 -0.81 -6.05 -14.05
CA ASN A 46 -0.15 -7.30 -14.40
C ASN A 46 -0.13 -8.30 -13.23
N GLY A 47 -1.00 -8.14 -12.22
CA GLY A 47 -1.17 -9.05 -11.10
C GLY A 47 -0.09 -8.95 -10.02
N LEU A 48 0.21 -10.09 -9.42
CA LEU A 48 1.17 -10.23 -8.31
C LEU A 48 2.55 -10.71 -8.79
N ILE A 49 3.59 -10.40 -8.01
CA ILE A 49 4.96 -10.87 -8.25
C ILE A 49 5.69 -11.06 -6.93
N LEU A 50 6.63 -12.01 -6.87
CA LEU A 50 7.52 -12.13 -5.73
C LEU A 50 8.34 -10.84 -5.54
N SER A 51 8.54 -10.41 -4.31
CA SER A 51 9.22 -9.14 -4.00
C SER A 51 10.63 -9.03 -4.59
N ASP A 52 11.36 -10.14 -4.68
CA ASP A 52 12.73 -10.14 -5.24
C ASP A 52 12.73 -9.96 -6.78
N ASP A 53 11.64 -10.31 -7.44
CA ASP A 53 11.47 -10.19 -8.90
C ASP A 53 10.80 -8.88 -9.32
N LYS A 54 10.28 -8.11 -8.37
CA LYS A 54 9.62 -6.81 -8.61
C LYS A 54 10.59 -5.82 -9.25
N ARG A 55 10.10 -5.09 -10.28
CA ARG A 55 10.85 -4.02 -10.96
C ARG A 55 10.01 -2.76 -11.05
N GLU A 56 10.70 -1.62 -11.15
CA GLU A 56 10.04 -0.35 -11.42
C GLU A 56 9.27 -0.40 -12.74
N GLY A 57 8.04 0.11 -12.75
CA GLY A 57 7.22 0.19 -13.96
C GLY A 57 6.62 -1.14 -14.47
N ASP A 58 6.83 -2.27 -13.78
CA ASP A 58 6.34 -3.59 -14.21
C ASP A 58 4.81 -3.77 -14.12
N GLY A 59 4.12 -2.86 -13.44
CA GLY A 59 2.67 -2.90 -13.25
C GLY A 59 2.21 -4.04 -12.36
N LYS A 60 3.07 -4.60 -11.52
CA LYS A 60 2.78 -5.71 -10.60
C LYS A 60 2.81 -5.25 -9.13
N THR A 61 2.03 -5.93 -8.29
CA THR A 61 2.01 -5.71 -6.85
C THR A 61 2.91 -6.74 -6.16
N PRO A 62 3.84 -6.31 -5.27
CA PRO A 62 4.78 -7.22 -4.62
C PRO A 62 4.10 -8.11 -3.59
N VAL A 63 4.40 -9.40 -3.62
CA VAL A 63 4.01 -10.39 -2.60
C VAL A 63 4.97 -10.33 -1.42
N GLY A 64 4.44 -10.35 -0.21
CA GLY A 64 5.27 -10.32 1.00
C GLY A 64 4.50 -9.86 2.23
N ILE A 65 5.24 -9.63 3.31
CA ILE A 65 4.75 -9.07 4.56
C ILE A 65 5.40 -7.71 4.76
N PHE A 66 4.60 -6.67 4.82
CA PHE A 66 5.07 -5.30 4.91
C PHE A 66 4.45 -4.61 6.12
N LYS A 67 5.18 -3.66 6.72
CA LYS A 67 4.59 -2.73 7.68
C LYS A 67 3.65 -1.78 6.94
N LEU A 68 2.58 -1.38 7.61
CA LEU A 68 1.78 -0.25 7.16
C LEU A 68 2.33 1.01 7.83
N GLY A 69 2.79 1.93 7.03
CA GLY A 69 3.44 3.16 7.47
C GLY A 69 2.46 4.30 7.74
N ARG A 70 2.91 5.52 7.44
CA ARG A 70 2.09 6.72 7.59
C ARG A 70 0.94 6.75 6.58
N ALA A 71 -0.15 7.41 6.98
CA ALA A 71 -1.24 7.79 6.08
C ALA A 71 -1.00 9.20 5.53
N PHE A 72 -1.56 9.47 4.35
CA PHE A 72 -1.59 10.81 3.76
C PHE A 72 -2.89 11.03 2.98
N GLY A 73 -3.18 12.25 2.62
CA GLY A 73 -4.40 12.59 1.87
C GLY A 73 -4.59 14.09 1.74
N TYR A 74 -5.75 14.50 1.22
CA TYR A 74 -6.00 15.90 0.84
C TYR A 74 -6.55 16.75 1.98
N SER A 75 -7.27 16.15 2.92
CA SER A 75 -7.81 16.86 4.08
C SER A 75 -6.72 17.25 5.07
N PRO A 76 -6.82 18.36 5.79
CA PRO A 76 -5.85 18.74 6.83
C PRO A 76 -5.71 17.69 7.93
N ARG A 77 -6.75 16.89 8.15
CA ARG A 77 -6.80 15.79 9.14
C ARG A 77 -7.84 14.75 8.75
N ILE A 78 -7.63 13.51 9.15
CA ILE A 78 -8.58 12.41 9.03
C ILE A 78 -8.67 11.65 10.35
N GLU A 79 -9.72 10.85 10.52
CA GLU A 79 -9.81 9.92 11.66
C GLU A 79 -8.95 8.69 11.36
N THR A 80 -7.82 8.58 12.05
CA THR A 80 -6.93 7.42 11.99
C THR A 80 -6.00 7.41 13.20
N GLY A 81 -5.58 6.25 13.65
CA GLY A 81 -4.51 6.08 14.65
C GLY A 81 -3.12 5.96 14.02
N LEU A 82 -3.00 6.05 12.68
CA LEU A 82 -1.71 6.17 12.00
C LEU A 82 -1.18 7.61 12.11
N GLN A 83 0.15 7.77 11.95
CA GLN A 83 0.70 9.08 11.67
C GLN A 83 0.14 9.56 10.33
N TYR A 84 -0.50 10.72 10.31
CA TYR A 84 -1.10 11.30 9.12
C TYR A 84 -0.41 12.59 8.71
N GLU A 85 -0.20 12.76 7.42
CA GLU A 85 0.38 13.97 6.84
C GLU A 85 -0.46 14.42 5.63
N PRO A 86 -1.05 15.62 5.66
CA PRO A 86 -1.73 16.17 4.50
C PRO A 86 -0.74 16.42 3.37
N VAL A 87 -1.21 16.30 2.14
CA VAL A 87 -0.44 16.59 0.93
C VAL A 87 -0.88 17.90 0.29
N SER A 88 0.06 18.53 -0.41
CA SER A 88 -0.13 19.74 -1.20
C SER A 88 0.36 19.51 -2.64
N ASP A 89 0.23 20.50 -3.48
CA ASP A 89 0.66 20.49 -4.89
C ASP A 89 2.18 20.38 -5.10
N VAL A 90 2.96 20.62 -4.03
CA VAL A 90 4.42 20.45 -4.06
C VAL A 90 4.87 19.07 -3.58
N ASP A 91 3.98 18.27 -2.99
CA ASP A 91 4.32 16.95 -2.46
C ASP A 91 4.33 15.89 -3.58
N ILE A 92 5.46 15.21 -3.73
CA ILE A 92 5.68 14.18 -4.74
C ILE A 92 6.37 12.95 -4.14
N TRP A 93 6.25 11.81 -4.83
CA TRP A 93 6.98 10.59 -4.49
C TRP A 93 7.90 10.22 -5.64
N ILE A 94 9.20 10.11 -5.38
CA ILE A 94 10.20 9.87 -6.42
C ILE A 94 10.18 8.40 -6.85
N ASP A 95 9.97 8.17 -8.14
CA ASP A 95 10.00 6.86 -8.80
C ASP A 95 11.15 6.73 -9.83
N ASP A 96 12.03 7.73 -9.92
CA ASP A 96 13.25 7.72 -10.75
C ASP A 96 14.34 6.87 -10.08
N PRO A 97 14.69 5.69 -10.62
CA PRO A 97 15.71 4.81 -10.02
C PRO A 97 17.12 5.44 -9.94
N GLU A 98 17.40 6.45 -10.77
CA GLU A 98 18.71 7.14 -10.75
C GLU A 98 18.77 8.21 -9.66
N SER A 99 17.65 8.67 -9.15
CA SER A 99 17.58 9.67 -8.10
C SER A 99 18.15 9.16 -6.76
N PRO A 100 18.87 10.00 -6.00
CA PRO A 100 19.24 9.68 -4.61
C PRO A 100 18.00 9.55 -3.71
N ASP A 101 16.89 10.21 -4.08
CA ASP A 101 15.63 10.23 -3.33
C ASP A 101 14.65 9.15 -3.81
N TYR A 102 15.10 8.16 -4.58
CA TYR A 102 14.25 7.08 -5.06
C TYR A 102 13.44 6.42 -3.94
N ASN A 103 12.15 6.26 -4.18
CA ASN A 103 11.15 5.72 -3.25
C ASN A 103 10.97 6.56 -1.96
N LEU A 104 11.19 7.86 -2.05
CA LEU A 104 10.94 8.80 -0.96
C LEU A 104 9.89 9.85 -1.35
N ARG A 105 9.13 10.30 -0.35
CA ARG A 105 8.32 11.52 -0.46
C ARG A 105 9.22 12.73 -0.28
N VAL A 106 9.17 13.64 -1.24
CA VAL A 106 9.88 14.92 -1.19
C VAL A 106 8.97 16.06 -1.63
N LYS A 107 9.46 17.29 -1.53
CA LYS A 107 8.76 18.47 -2.04
C LYS A 107 9.45 19.01 -3.27
N LYS A 108 8.67 19.51 -4.24
CA LYS A 108 9.19 20.24 -5.40
C LYS A 108 9.96 21.52 -4.95
N PRO A 109 10.99 21.98 -5.69
CA PRO A 109 11.50 21.37 -6.93
C PRO A 109 12.40 20.15 -6.65
N THR A 110 12.56 19.28 -7.66
CA THR A 110 13.43 18.09 -7.63
C THR A 110 14.30 18.02 -8.88
N GLN A 111 15.40 17.29 -8.81
CA GLN A 111 16.25 16.93 -9.96
C GLN A 111 15.89 15.53 -10.53
N ALA A 112 14.98 14.81 -9.89
CA ALA A 112 14.51 13.51 -10.38
C ALA A 112 13.79 13.67 -11.73
N LYS A 113 13.99 12.69 -12.62
CA LYS A 113 13.42 12.70 -13.97
C LYS A 113 11.96 12.24 -14.01
N SER A 114 11.54 11.47 -12.98
CA SER A 114 10.16 11.02 -12.84
C SER A 114 9.74 10.98 -11.37
N PHE A 115 8.45 11.16 -11.14
CA PHE A 115 7.82 11.14 -9.82
C PHE A 115 6.30 11.05 -9.94
N GLU A 116 5.64 10.61 -8.88
CA GLU A 116 4.18 10.68 -8.73
C GLU A 116 3.77 11.94 -7.98
N GLU A 117 2.80 12.67 -8.53
CA GLU A 117 2.09 13.74 -7.81
C GLU A 117 1.23 13.13 -6.72
N LEU A 118 1.38 13.58 -5.46
CA LEU A 118 0.54 13.07 -4.38
C LEU A 118 -0.82 13.77 -4.31
N LEU A 119 -0.92 15.04 -4.74
CA LEU A 119 -2.18 15.73 -4.96
C LEU A 119 -2.63 15.52 -6.41
N ARG A 120 -3.42 14.47 -6.66
CA ARG A 120 -3.85 14.04 -7.99
C ARG A 120 -5.23 14.59 -8.33
N ALA A 121 -5.44 14.97 -9.58
CA ALA A 121 -6.74 15.43 -10.09
C ALA A 121 -7.80 14.32 -10.11
N ASP A 122 -7.40 13.05 -10.25
CA ASP A 122 -8.28 11.89 -10.27
C ASP A 122 -8.74 11.40 -8.88
N GLN A 123 -8.34 12.08 -7.81
CA GLN A 123 -8.71 11.84 -6.42
C GLN A 123 -8.27 10.48 -5.85
N LEU A 124 -7.44 9.71 -6.55
CA LEU A 124 -7.04 8.36 -6.10
C LEU A 124 -6.27 8.37 -4.79
N TYR A 125 -5.58 9.48 -4.46
CA TYR A 125 -4.82 9.65 -3.22
C TYR A 125 -5.51 10.57 -2.21
N GLU A 126 -6.84 10.81 -2.36
CA GLU A 126 -7.64 11.54 -1.37
C GLU A 126 -7.46 10.95 0.04
N PHE A 127 -7.35 9.64 0.11
CA PHE A 127 -6.95 8.85 1.28
C PHE A 127 -5.93 7.81 0.85
N ALA A 128 -4.84 7.70 1.57
CA ALA A 128 -3.83 6.68 1.30
C ALA A 128 -3.03 6.33 2.56
N ALA A 129 -2.45 5.12 2.56
CA ALA A 129 -1.45 4.68 3.54
C ALA A 129 -0.28 4.01 2.82
N VAL A 130 0.93 4.26 3.29
CA VAL A 130 2.16 3.70 2.70
C VAL A 130 2.28 2.23 3.10
N ILE A 131 2.38 1.34 2.12
CA ILE A 131 2.85 -0.02 2.31
C ILE A 131 4.38 0.02 2.23
N GLU A 132 5.06 -0.29 3.33
CA GLU A 132 6.50 -0.13 3.48
C GLU A 132 7.27 -1.21 2.68
N TYR A 133 7.01 -1.24 1.37
CA TYR A 133 7.76 -2.03 0.41
C TYR A 133 8.97 -1.25 -0.10
N ASN A 134 10.13 -1.88 -0.14
CA ASN A 134 11.38 -1.30 -0.66
C ASN A 134 11.75 0.05 -0.01
N THR A 135 11.49 0.21 1.29
CA THR A 135 11.73 1.47 2.01
C THR A 135 12.99 1.45 2.87
N LYS A 136 13.35 0.30 3.46
CA LYS A 136 14.54 0.18 4.35
C LYS A 136 15.13 -1.23 4.34
N PRO A 137 16.25 -1.48 3.62
CA PRO A 137 16.94 -0.54 2.73
C PRO A 137 16.22 -0.39 1.38
N VAL A 138 16.37 0.76 0.74
CA VAL A 138 15.88 0.99 -0.61
C VAL A 138 16.83 0.32 -1.63
N LYS A 139 16.25 -0.48 -2.54
CA LYS A 139 16.94 -1.04 -3.71
C LYS A 139 16.47 -0.29 -4.96
N LYS A 140 17.36 0.41 -5.64
CA LYS A 140 17.05 1.15 -6.86
C LYS A 140 16.48 0.24 -7.94
N GLY A 141 15.39 0.69 -8.59
CA GLY A 141 14.73 -0.05 -9.67
C GLY A 141 13.91 -1.27 -9.23
N ALA A 142 13.82 -1.58 -7.91
CA ALA A 142 13.03 -2.69 -7.41
C ALA A 142 11.56 -2.34 -7.17
N GLY A 143 11.10 -1.19 -7.63
CA GLY A 143 9.73 -0.69 -7.44
C GLY A 143 9.62 0.31 -6.30
N SER A 144 8.73 1.26 -6.46
CA SER A 144 8.48 2.39 -5.54
C SER A 144 6.99 2.68 -5.40
N ALA A 145 6.63 3.60 -4.50
CA ALA A 145 5.29 4.16 -4.38
C ALA A 145 4.18 3.10 -4.24
N ILE A 146 4.37 2.11 -3.36
CA ILE A 146 3.35 1.10 -3.09
C ILE A 146 2.46 1.55 -1.94
N PHE A 147 1.20 1.87 -2.27
CA PHE A 147 0.23 2.42 -1.33
C PHE A 147 -1.04 1.56 -1.24
N LEU A 148 -1.76 1.69 -0.15
CA LEU A 148 -3.18 1.36 -0.04
C LEU A 148 -3.96 2.66 -0.25
N HIS A 149 -4.80 2.75 -1.31
CA HIS A 149 -5.46 4.01 -1.69
C HIS A 149 -6.88 3.80 -2.24
N VAL A 150 -7.58 4.88 -2.59
CA VAL A 150 -8.91 4.83 -3.21
C VAL A 150 -8.79 4.30 -4.64
N TRP A 151 -9.63 3.35 -5.03
CA TRP A 151 -9.65 2.82 -6.39
C TRP A 151 -10.35 3.74 -7.40
N GLY A 152 -10.00 3.64 -8.67
CA GLY A 152 -10.74 4.27 -9.77
C GLY A 152 -12.02 3.51 -10.17
N GLY A 153 -12.38 2.45 -9.42
CA GLY A 153 -13.49 1.54 -9.66
C GLY A 153 -13.05 0.08 -9.65
N LYS A 154 -13.99 -0.84 -9.44
CA LYS A 154 -13.73 -2.29 -9.31
C LYS A 154 -13.09 -2.94 -10.55
N ASP A 155 -13.18 -2.31 -11.70
CA ASP A 155 -12.63 -2.79 -12.97
C ASP A 155 -11.43 -1.95 -13.45
N ARG A 156 -10.87 -1.10 -12.58
CA ARG A 156 -9.68 -0.32 -12.86
C ARG A 156 -8.48 -0.82 -12.05
N PRO A 157 -7.44 -1.36 -12.73
CA PRO A 157 -6.21 -1.77 -12.07
C PRO A 157 -5.38 -0.58 -11.61
N THR A 158 -4.37 -0.86 -10.78
CA THR A 158 -3.32 0.07 -10.38
C THR A 158 -2.03 -0.14 -11.17
N ALA A 159 -1.01 0.66 -10.90
CA ALA A 159 0.34 0.44 -11.42
C ALA A 159 1.20 -0.51 -10.53
N GLY A 160 0.66 -0.90 -9.35
CA GLY A 160 1.35 -1.75 -8.38
C GLY A 160 0.81 -1.60 -6.96
N CYS A 161 0.06 -0.55 -6.69
CA CYS A 161 -0.60 -0.31 -5.41
C CYS A 161 -1.75 -1.31 -5.15
N VAL A 162 -2.24 -1.30 -3.92
CA VAL A 162 -3.51 -1.93 -3.53
C VAL A 162 -4.57 -0.83 -3.42
N ALA A 163 -5.71 -1.00 -4.08
CA ALA A 163 -6.77 0.00 -4.04
C ALA A 163 -8.12 -0.61 -3.71
N VAL A 164 -8.93 0.12 -2.95
CA VAL A 164 -10.28 -0.29 -2.51
C VAL A 164 -11.27 0.86 -2.65
N GLU A 165 -12.55 0.55 -2.53
CA GLU A 165 -13.61 1.56 -2.50
C GLU A 165 -13.36 2.62 -1.43
N ARG A 166 -13.67 3.88 -1.74
CA ARG A 166 -13.43 5.04 -0.87
C ARG A 166 -13.95 4.86 0.56
N GLU A 167 -15.19 4.45 0.71
CA GLU A 167 -15.82 4.30 2.04
C GLU A 167 -15.22 3.13 2.83
N LYS A 168 -14.77 2.09 2.12
CA LYS A 168 -14.04 0.97 2.73
C LYS A 168 -12.67 1.42 3.23
N LEU A 169 -11.95 2.21 2.44
CA LEU A 169 -10.66 2.75 2.85
C LEU A 169 -10.79 3.67 4.07
N ILE A 170 -11.78 4.56 4.11
CA ILE A 170 -12.06 5.40 5.28
C ILE A 170 -12.29 4.53 6.52
N SER A 171 -13.10 3.48 6.41
CA SER A 171 -13.36 2.56 7.53
C SER A 171 -12.09 1.84 7.99
N ILE A 172 -11.24 1.42 7.04
CA ILE A 172 -9.95 0.77 7.34
C ILE A 172 -9.01 1.77 8.04
N LEU A 173 -8.89 3.01 7.54
CA LEU A 173 -8.01 4.02 8.14
C LEU A 173 -8.45 4.40 9.56
N LYS A 174 -9.76 4.49 9.82
CA LYS A 174 -10.31 4.72 11.17
C LYS A 174 -9.97 3.58 12.15
N TRP A 175 -9.99 2.35 11.67
CA TRP A 175 -9.66 1.17 12.47
C TRP A 175 -8.16 1.04 12.75
N LEU A 176 -7.28 1.48 11.84
CA LEU A 176 -5.83 1.35 11.95
C LEU A 176 -5.25 2.20 13.10
N ASP A 177 -4.35 1.59 13.87
CA ASP A 177 -3.64 2.22 14.99
C ASP A 177 -2.15 1.85 14.95
N ALA A 178 -1.27 2.84 14.86
CA ALA A 178 0.18 2.65 14.80
C ALA A 178 0.74 1.90 16.03
N ARG A 179 0.08 2.05 17.22
CA ARG A 179 0.46 1.34 18.45
C ARG A 179 0.25 -0.17 18.35
N LYS A 180 -0.63 -0.61 17.45
CA LYS A 180 -0.94 -2.00 17.17
C LYS A 180 0.00 -2.62 16.11
N LEU A 181 0.97 -1.84 15.61
CA LEU A 181 1.97 -2.25 14.63
C LEU A 181 1.35 -2.92 13.39
N PRO A 182 0.44 -2.24 12.68
CA PRO A 182 -0.31 -2.83 11.58
C PRO A 182 0.61 -3.34 10.46
N GLN A 183 0.26 -4.49 9.90
CA GLN A 183 0.96 -5.12 8.79
C GLN A 183 0.02 -5.40 7.63
N VAL A 184 0.60 -5.47 6.43
CA VAL A 184 -0.08 -5.93 5.21
C VAL A 184 0.61 -7.20 4.73
N ILE A 185 -0.16 -8.28 4.54
CA ILE A 185 0.27 -9.49 3.85
C ILE A 185 -0.34 -9.44 2.45
N ILE A 186 0.50 -9.49 1.42
CA ILE A 186 0.08 -9.63 0.04
C ILE A 186 0.50 -11.02 -0.42
N ALA A 187 -0.43 -11.83 -0.90
CA ALA A 187 -0.18 -13.24 -1.22
C ALA A 187 -1.02 -13.72 -2.40
N PHE A 188 -0.54 -14.77 -3.06
CA PHE A 188 -1.32 -15.48 -4.08
C PHE A 188 -2.51 -16.20 -3.46
N ASP A 189 -3.64 -16.26 -4.20
CA ASP A 189 -4.78 -17.11 -3.84
C ASP A 189 -4.36 -18.59 -3.86
N GLY A 190 -4.88 -19.36 -2.89
CA GLY A 190 -4.57 -20.79 -2.76
C GLY A 190 -3.16 -21.12 -2.24
N GLY A 191 -2.28 -20.15 -2.12
CA GLY A 191 -0.95 -20.31 -1.55
C GLY A 191 -1.00 -20.39 -0.03
N LYS A 192 -0.52 -21.48 0.57
CA LYS A 192 -0.05 -21.45 1.95
C LYS A 192 1.11 -20.46 1.98
N THR A 193 1.07 -19.48 2.87
CA THR A 193 2.24 -18.66 3.20
C THR A 193 3.34 -19.64 3.61
N THR A 194 4.27 -19.91 2.68
CA THR A 194 5.43 -20.75 3.03
C THR A 194 6.30 -19.91 3.96
N ASP A 195 6.33 -20.33 5.22
CA ASP A 195 7.39 -19.94 6.15
C ASP A 195 8.73 -20.36 5.51
N ARG A 196 9.55 -19.41 5.17
CA ARG A 196 11.00 -19.57 5.01
C ARG A 196 11.72 -18.59 5.89
#